data_b434877a41d8d4e253b7540b9671eda3
#
_entry.id   b434877a41d8d4e253b7540b9671eda3
#
_cell.length_a   1.000
_cell.length_b   1.000
_cell.length_c   1.000
_cell.angle_alpha   90.00
_cell.angle_beta   90.00
_cell.angle_gamma   90.00
#
_symmetry.space_group_name_H-M   'P 1'
#
loop_
_entity.id
_entity.type
_entity.pdbx_description
1 polymer ?
#
loop_
_entity_poly.entity_id
_entity_poly.type
_entity_poly.pdbx_seq_one_letter_code
_entity_poly.pdbx_strand_id
1 'polypeptide(L)'
;MIPPKPVSIRGQADIRAFFDALASDYRDLHGNPERLLRYRLKIINRLLQGTSRETLLEIGCGTGTHLFALAPRFRRSIGIDLSPAMIERAVYLSRKLPQRDRIELFPSSAETLAGVQDASIDVALMVGVLEHVPNKRAVFRQLRRVLKPGGAIVCLTPNAGFCWYRRLAPWIGWPWQILSSDEFLDAAKVRRLTQESGLALACLDYWRFVPRGDLPKIVGWGLTALDWPGKWFRLAGLRGGLCFKAVRPKDPADE
;
A
#
# COMPACT_ATOMS: atom_id res chain seq x y z
N MET A 1 -3.65 27.21 -9.06
CA MET A 1 -4.82 26.30 -9.22
C MET A 1 -5.14 25.78 -7.84
N ILE A 2 -6.37 25.97 -7.34
CA ILE A 2 -6.79 25.46 -6.03
C ILE A 2 -6.99 23.95 -6.23
N PRO A 3 -6.37 23.09 -5.41
CA PRO A 3 -6.53 21.65 -5.56
C PRO A 3 -7.99 21.25 -5.32
N PRO A 4 -8.48 20.20 -5.97
CA PRO A 4 -9.84 19.74 -5.78
C PRO A 4 -10.05 19.35 -4.31
N LYS A 5 -11.21 19.73 -3.75
CA LYS A 5 -11.60 19.32 -2.39
C LYS A 5 -11.61 17.78 -2.29
N PRO A 6 -11.27 17.20 -1.13
CA PRO A 6 -11.41 15.77 -0.92
C PRO A 6 -12.82 15.29 -1.24
N VAL A 7 -12.93 14.13 -1.88
CA VAL A 7 -14.23 13.50 -2.13
C VAL A 7 -14.84 13.08 -0.79
N SER A 8 -16.08 13.49 -0.55
CA SER A 8 -16.80 13.17 0.70
C SER A 8 -17.12 11.68 0.77
N ILE A 9 -16.67 11.02 1.83
CA ILE A 9 -16.85 9.59 2.06
C ILE A 9 -17.66 9.39 3.35
N ARG A 10 -18.72 8.61 3.24
CA ARG A 10 -19.59 8.20 4.36
C ARG A 10 -19.38 6.74 4.77
N GLY A 11 -18.83 5.93 3.86
CA GLY A 11 -18.59 4.51 4.11
C GLY A 11 -17.84 3.81 2.99
N GLN A 12 -17.65 2.50 3.13
CA GLN A 12 -16.92 1.68 2.16
C GLN A 12 -17.53 1.71 0.75
N ALA A 13 -18.85 1.87 0.63
CA ALA A 13 -19.53 1.95 -0.65
C ALA A 13 -19.06 3.17 -1.47
N ASP A 14 -18.84 4.31 -0.82
CA ASP A 14 -18.36 5.52 -1.49
C ASP A 14 -16.90 5.36 -1.94
N ILE A 15 -16.07 4.72 -1.11
CA ILE A 15 -14.68 4.38 -1.47
C ILE A 15 -14.66 3.49 -2.70
N ARG A 16 -15.50 2.45 -2.71
CA ARG A 16 -15.65 1.55 -3.85
C ARG A 16 -16.06 2.32 -5.10
N ALA A 17 -17.14 3.11 -5.03
CA ALA A 17 -17.64 3.88 -6.17
C ALA A 17 -16.58 4.85 -6.73
N PHE A 18 -15.79 5.48 -5.85
CA PHE A 18 -14.69 6.34 -6.26
C PHE A 18 -13.64 5.57 -7.09
N PHE A 19 -13.20 4.40 -6.62
CA PHE A 19 -12.21 3.61 -7.34
C PHE A 19 -12.79 2.90 -8.58
N ASP A 20 -14.08 2.52 -8.57
CA ASP A 20 -14.77 2.01 -9.75
C ASP A 20 -14.75 3.04 -10.89
N ALA A 21 -15.00 4.31 -10.59
CA ALA A 21 -14.98 5.40 -11.58
C ALA A 21 -13.56 5.68 -12.14
N LEU A 22 -12.52 5.34 -11.41
CA LEU A 22 -11.12 5.57 -11.83
C LEU A 22 -10.52 4.40 -12.61
N ALA A 23 -11.16 3.24 -12.65
CA ALA A 23 -10.53 2.00 -13.10
C ALA A 23 -10.00 2.05 -14.55
N SER A 24 -10.65 2.82 -15.47
CA SER A 24 -10.20 2.99 -16.86
C SER A 24 -8.86 3.73 -16.97
N ASP A 25 -8.70 4.80 -16.17
CA ASP A 25 -7.61 5.78 -16.33
C ASP A 25 -6.58 5.72 -15.20
N TYR A 26 -6.74 4.75 -14.26
CA TYR A 26 -5.96 4.67 -13.03
C TYR A 26 -4.43 4.67 -13.25
N ARG A 27 -3.95 4.05 -14.33
CA ARG A 27 -2.51 4.01 -14.66
C ARG A 27 -1.95 5.38 -14.99
N ASP A 28 -2.73 6.24 -15.62
CA ASP A 28 -2.28 7.51 -16.18
C ASP A 28 -2.27 8.63 -15.13
N LEU A 29 -2.94 8.42 -13.99
CA LEU A 29 -3.02 9.38 -12.89
C LEU A 29 -1.68 9.60 -12.15
N HIS A 30 -0.66 8.77 -12.36
CA HIS A 30 0.56 8.74 -11.55
C HIS A 30 1.81 9.30 -12.26
N GLY A 31 1.66 10.14 -13.27
CA GLY A 31 2.78 10.79 -13.97
C GLY A 31 3.60 9.77 -14.78
N ASN A 32 4.83 9.42 -14.36
CA ASN A 32 5.62 8.36 -15.00
C ASN A 32 5.45 7.03 -14.24
N PRO A 33 4.45 6.20 -14.62
CA PRO A 33 4.07 4.99 -13.87
C PRO A 33 5.20 3.95 -13.83
N GLU A 34 5.99 3.84 -14.89
CA GLU A 34 7.09 2.86 -14.96
C GLU A 34 8.24 3.20 -14.01
N ARG A 35 8.61 4.49 -13.95
CA ARG A 35 9.67 4.96 -13.04
C ARG A 35 9.23 4.78 -11.57
N LEU A 36 7.97 5.09 -11.26
CA LEU A 36 7.41 4.92 -9.94
C LEU A 36 7.35 3.44 -9.55
N LEU A 37 6.89 2.58 -10.45
CA LEU A 37 6.85 1.13 -10.25
C LEU A 37 8.25 0.58 -9.98
N ARG A 38 9.25 0.88 -10.82
CA ARG A 38 10.64 0.46 -10.62
C ARG A 38 11.19 0.89 -9.26
N TYR A 39 10.85 2.10 -8.82
CA TYR A 39 11.30 2.62 -7.54
C TYR A 39 10.63 1.89 -6.37
N ARG A 40 9.30 1.69 -6.42
CA ARG A 40 8.56 0.91 -5.40
C ARG A 40 9.02 -0.54 -5.33
N LEU A 41 9.26 -1.18 -6.48
CA LEU A 41 9.78 -2.54 -6.55
C LEU A 41 11.16 -2.70 -5.90
N LYS A 42 12.05 -1.69 -5.97
CA LYS A 42 13.33 -1.72 -5.24
C LYS A 42 13.12 -1.78 -3.73
N ILE A 43 12.16 -1.01 -3.20
CA ILE A 43 11.82 -0.99 -1.76
C ILE A 43 11.18 -2.33 -1.37
N ILE A 44 10.18 -2.77 -2.12
CA ILE A 44 9.47 -4.04 -1.89
C ILE A 44 10.47 -5.20 -1.89
N ASN A 45 11.34 -5.30 -2.89
CA ASN A 45 12.32 -6.39 -2.99
C ASN A 45 13.30 -6.43 -1.80
N ARG A 46 13.69 -5.27 -1.26
CA ARG A 46 14.50 -5.18 -0.04
C ARG A 46 13.73 -5.74 1.17
N LEU A 47 12.47 -5.36 1.34
CA LEU A 47 11.63 -5.83 2.45
C LEU A 47 11.28 -7.32 2.32
N LEU A 48 11.21 -7.84 1.11
CA LEU A 48 10.95 -9.24 0.82
C LEU A 48 12.16 -10.16 1.06
N GLN A 49 13.33 -9.65 1.45
CA GLN A 49 14.48 -10.50 1.76
C GLN A 49 14.15 -11.43 2.95
N GLY A 50 14.54 -12.71 2.82
CA GLY A 50 14.28 -13.74 3.84
C GLY A 50 12.81 -14.18 3.97
N THR A 51 11.93 -13.85 3.00
CA THR A 51 10.56 -14.37 2.96
C THR A 51 10.43 -15.54 1.99
N SER A 52 9.50 -16.45 2.27
CA SER A 52 9.07 -17.49 1.33
C SER A 52 8.51 -16.87 0.05
N ARG A 53 8.56 -17.61 -1.07
CA ARG A 53 8.06 -17.22 -2.39
C ARG A 53 6.93 -18.11 -2.88
N GLU A 54 6.23 -18.80 -1.99
CA GLU A 54 5.14 -19.68 -2.37
C GLU A 54 3.89 -18.86 -2.75
N THR A 55 3.31 -18.11 -1.81
CA THR A 55 2.05 -17.40 -2.05
C THR A 55 2.17 -15.91 -1.72
N LEU A 56 1.93 -15.07 -2.73
CA LEU A 56 1.78 -13.62 -2.61
C LEU A 56 0.29 -13.26 -2.57
N LEU A 57 -0.13 -12.45 -1.61
CA LEU A 57 -1.41 -11.74 -1.61
C LEU A 57 -1.16 -10.24 -1.75
N GLU A 58 -1.62 -9.60 -2.80
CA GLU A 58 -1.68 -8.14 -2.88
C GLU A 58 -3.07 -7.65 -2.54
N ILE A 59 -3.18 -6.84 -1.49
CA ILE A 59 -4.42 -6.23 -1.01
C ILE A 59 -4.51 -4.82 -1.57
N GLY A 60 -5.65 -4.47 -2.19
CA GLY A 60 -5.79 -3.25 -2.97
C GLY A 60 -4.91 -3.28 -4.23
N CYS A 61 -4.97 -4.37 -4.97
CA CYS A 61 -4.11 -4.57 -6.14
C CYS A 61 -4.42 -3.61 -7.31
N GLY A 62 -5.56 -2.91 -7.27
CA GLY A 62 -6.03 -2.07 -8.36
C GLY A 62 -6.04 -2.83 -9.69
N THR A 63 -5.41 -2.27 -10.71
CA THR A 63 -5.28 -2.92 -12.03
C THR A 63 -4.13 -3.94 -12.13
N GLY A 64 -3.54 -4.37 -10.99
CA GLY A 64 -2.54 -5.43 -10.91
C GLY A 64 -1.09 -5.00 -11.11
N THR A 65 -0.77 -3.72 -11.10
CA THR A 65 0.56 -3.21 -11.49
C THR A 65 1.71 -3.82 -10.71
N HIS A 66 1.64 -3.90 -9.38
CA HIS A 66 2.71 -4.49 -8.55
C HIS A 66 2.60 -6.02 -8.54
N LEU A 67 1.38 -6.56 -8.47
CA LEU A 67 1.12 -7.99 -8.50
C LEU A 67 1.77 -8.64 -9.72
N PHE A 68 1.50 -8.10 -10.91
CA PHE A 68 2.02 -8.65 -12.16
C PHE A 68 3.55 -8.55 -12.27
N ALA A 69 4.13 -7.49 -11.76
CA ALA A 69 5.58 -7.34 -11.73
C ALA A 69 6.27 -8.31 -10.76
N LEU A 70 5.56 -8.75 -9.71
CA LEU A 70 6.09 -9.67 -8.69
C LEU A 70 5.72 -11.14 -8.95
N ALA A 71 4.61 -11.42 -9.62
CA ALA A 71 4.09 -12.76 -9.88
C ALA A 71 5.13 -13.76 -10.45
N PRO A 72 6.07 -13.36 -11.34
CA PRO A 72 7.13 -14.29 -11.81
C PRO A 72 8.01 -14.86 -10.71
N ARG A 73 8.02 -14.26 -9.52
CA ARG A 73 8.87 -14.63 -8.38
C ARG A 73 8.13 -15.47 -7.34
N PHE A 74 6.84 -15.69 -7.52
CA PHE A 74 5.99 -16.47 -6.61
C PHE A 74 5.37 -17.64 -7.35
N ARG A 75 5.11 -18.73 -6.62
CA ARG A 75 4.44 -19.90 -7.18
C ARG A 75 2.96 -19.62 -7.42
N ARG A 76 2.32 -18.86 -6.54
CA ARG A 76 0.92 -18.40 -6.62
C ARG A 76 0.84 -16.94 -6.24
N SER A 77 0.00 -16.18 -6.94
CA SER A 77 -0.24 -14.77 -6.66
C SER A 77 -1.74 -14.50 -6.61
N ILE A 78 -2.19 -13.84 -5.57
CA ILE A 78 -3.58 -13.48 -5.36
C ILE A 78 -3.65 -11.96 -5.30
N GLY A 79 -4.54 -11.37 -6.08
CA GLY A 79 -4.84 -9.93 -6.02
C GLY A 79 -6.30 -9.71 -5.61
N ILE A 80 -6.49 -8.88 -4.61
CA ILE A 80 -7.83 -8.45 -4.20
C ILE A 80 -7.94 -6.93 -4.23
N ASP A 81 -9.11 -6.44 -4.56
CA ASP A 81 -9.44 -5.02 -4.49
C ASP A 81 -10.90 -4.84 -4.05
N LEU A 82 -11.21 -3.71 -3.42
CA LEU A 82 -12.58 -3.36 -3.04
C LEU A 82 -13.44 -3.06 -4.27
N SER A 83 -12.83 -2.56 -5.34
CA SER A 83 -13.46 -2.16 -6.61
C SER A 83 -13.54 -3.34 -7.58
N PRO A 84 -14.75 -3.84 -7.92
CA PRO A 84 -14.92 -4.83 -8.99
C PRO A 84 -14.41 -4.34 -10.33
N ALA A 85 -14.57 -3.06 -10.67
CA ALA A 85 -14.09 -2.51 -11.94
C ALA A 85 -12.56 -2.56 -12.05
N MET A 86 -11.83 -2.34 -10.93
CA MET A 86 -10.37 -2.56 -10.87
C MET A 86 -10.03 -4.02 -11.13
N ILE A 87 -10.74 -4.96 -10.52
CA ILE A 87 -10.50 -6.40 -10.69
C ILE A 87 -10.80 -6.82 -12.15
N GLU A 88 -11.89 -6.37 -12.75
CA GLU A 88 -12.20 -6.66 -14.16
C GLU A 88 -11.07 -6.16 -15.07
N ARG A 89 -10.57 -4.97 -14.82
CA ARG A 89 -9.43 -4.42 -15.56
C ARG A 89 -8.15 -5.24 -15.34
N ALA A 90 -7.88 -5.66 -14.10
CA ALA A 90 -6.74 -6.51 -13.78
C ALA A 90 -6.85 -7.87 -14.48
N VAL A 91 -8.02 -8.52 -14.47
CA VAL A 91 -8.29 -9.77 -15.19
C VAL A 91 -8.04 -9.61 -16.68
N TYR A 92 -8.53 -8.53 -17.28
CA TYR A 92 -8.27 -8.26 -18.71
C TYR A 92 -6.77 -8.14 -19.01
N LEU A 93 -6.02 -7.41 -18.17
CA LEU A 93 -4.58 -7.21 -18.35
C LEU A 93 -3.78 -8.49 -18.10
N SER A 94 -4.21 -9.34 -17.16
CA SER A 94 -3.53 -10.59 -16.80
C SER A 94 -3.52 -11.62 -17.93
N ARG A 95 -4.51 -11.58 -18.83
CA ARG A 95 -4.62 -12.53 -19.97
C ARG A 95 -3.38 -12.57 -20.87
N LYS A 96 -2.61 -11.49 -20.90
CA LYS A 96 -1.39 -11.36 -21.72
C LYS A 96 -0.13 -11.82 -20.99
N LEU A 97 -0.24 -12.24 -19.74
CA LEU A 97 0.92 -12.61 -18.92
C LEU A 97 1.24 -14.11 -19.05
N PRO A 98 2.52 -14.49 -19.17
CA PRO A 98 2.93 -15.90 -19.22
C PRO A 98 2.51 -16.69 -17.97
N GLN A 99 2.42 -16.03 -16.81
CA GLN A 99 2.09 -16.63 -15.50
C GLN A 99 0.61 -16.50 -15.12
N ARG A 100 -0.30 -16.18 -16.06
CA ARG A 100 -1.73 -15.94 -15.81
C ARG A 100 -2.40 -17.06 -14.99
N ASP A 101 -2.03 -18.31 -15.24
CA ASP A 101 -2.61 -19.49 -14.60
C ASP A 101 -2.24 -19.63 -13.11
N ARG A 102 -1.29 -18.80 -12.62
CA ARG A 102 -0.87 -18.72 -11.21
C ARG A 102 -1.41 -17.45 -10.54
N ILE A 103 -2.21 -16.66 -11.22
CA ILE A 103 -2.75 -15.39 -10.72
C ILE A 103 -4.26 -15.55 -10.52
N GLU A 104 -4.70 -15.33 -9.30
CA GLU A 104 -6.10 -15.26 -8.91
C GLU A 104 -6.48 -13.82 -8.60
N LEU A 105 -7.63 -13.37 -9.10
CA LEU A 105 -8.10 -12.00 -8.95
C LEU A 105 -9.58 -12.01 -8.60
N PHE A 106 -9.95 -11.40 -7.47
CA PHE A 106 -11.36 -11.29 -7.08
C PHE A 106 -11.62 -10.06 -6.19
N PRO A 107 -12.84 -9.51 -6.23
CA PRO A 107 -13.20 -8.38 -5.39
C PRO A 107 -13.31 -8.82 -3.93
N SER A 108 -12.63 -8.09 -3.03
CA SER A 108 -12.73 -8.31 -1.58
C SER A 108 -12.28 -7.07 -0.82
N SER A 109 -12.85 -6.86 0.38
CA SER A 109 -12.44 -5.81 1.28
C SER A 109 -11.18 -6.20 2.06
N ALA A 110 -10.27 -5.24 2.24
CA ALA A 110 -9.10 -5.40 3.11
C ALA A 110 -9.49 -5.67 4.58
N GLU A 111 -10.68 -5.25 5.01
CA GLU A 111 -11.15 -5.41 6.39
C GLU A 111 -11.68 -6.81 6.70
N THR A 112 -12.03 -7.59 5.68
CA THR A 112 -12.58 -8.95 5.83
C THR A 112 -11.69 -10.02 5.23
N LEU A 113 -10.94 -9.72 4.17
CA LEU A 113 -10.20 -10.68 3.34
C LEU A 113 -11.05 -11.91 3.01
N ALA A 114 -12.34 -11.67 2.67
CA ALA A 114 -13.26 -12.73 2.29
C ALA A 114 -12.73 -13.51 1.09
N GLY A 115 -12.81 -14.83 1.12
CA GLY A 115 -12.26 -15.72 0.09
C GLY A 115 -10.78 -16.08 0.26
N VAL A 116 -10.05 -15.46 1.21
CA VAL A 116 -8.67 -15.82 1.54
C VAL A 116 -8.66 -16.77 2.75
N GLN A 117 -8.07 -17.95 2.57
CA GLN A 117 -7.99 -18.98 3.59
C GLN A 117 -7.03 -18.60 4.72
N ASP A 118 -7.29 -19.13 5.92
CA ASP A 118 -6.44 -18.98 7.10
C ASP A 118 -5.07 -19.62 6.86
N ALA A 119 -4.02 -19.01 7.39
CA ALA A 119 -2.65 -19.51 7.35
C ALA A 119 -2.21 -20.02 5.95
N SER A 120 -2.61 -19.31 4.88
CA SER A 120 -2.35 -19.70 3.49
C SER A 120 -1.34 -18.79 2.78
N ILE A 121 -1.04 -17.63 3.34
CA ILE A 121 -0.26 -16.55 2.70
C ILE A 121 1.14 -16.47 3.29
N ASP A 122 2.16 -16.48 2.42
CA ASP A 122 3.55 -16.27 2.82
C ASP A 122 3.89 -14.78 2.88
N VAL A 123 3.40 -14.01 1.90
CA VAL A 123 3.61 -12.56 1.84
C VAL A 123 2.30 -11.85 1.52
N ALA A 124 1.89 -10.90 2.39
CA ALA A 124 0.83 -9.95 2.13
C ALA A 124 1.46 -8.59 1.76
N LEU A 125 1.15 -8.07 0.58
CA LEU A 125 1.63 -6.78 0.07
C LEU A 125 0.50 -5.76 0.09
N MET A 126 0.79 -4.54 0.55
CA MET A 126 -0.11 -3.39 0.49
C MET A 126 0.67 -2.15 0.02
N VAL A 127 0.24 -1.51 -1.06
CA VAL A 127 0.92 -0.33 -1.62
C VAL A 127 -0.10 0.77 -1.90
N GLY A 128 -0.13 1.80 -1.05
CA GLY A 128 -1.08 2.91 -1.20
C GLY A 128 -2.53 2.50 -0.93
N VAL A 129 -2.76 1.73 0.13
CA VAL A 129 -4.09 1.18 0.47
C VAL A 129 -4.52 1.52 1.89
N LEU A 130 -3.63 1.35 2.88
CA LEU A 130 -3.98 1.51 4.30
C LEU A 130 -4.53 2.89 4.64
N GLU A 131 -4.10 3.91 3.94
CA GLU A 131 -4.59 5.28 4.11
C GLU A 131 -6.09 5.43 3.84
N HIS A 132 -6.62 4.64 2.91
CA HIS A 132 -8.02 4.67 2.48
C HIS A 132 -8.94 3.77 3.30
N VAL A 133 -8.38 2.87 4.11
CA VAL A 133 -9.18 1.90 4.86
C VAL A 133 -9.62 2.49 6.21
N PRO A 134 -10.94 2.57 6.50
CA PRO A 134 -11.43 3.12 7.76
C PRO A 134 -11.01 2.30 8.97
N ASN A 135 -11.20 0.99 8.95
CA ASN A 135 -10.91 0.11 10.09
C ASN A 135 -9.58 -0.63 9.95
N LYS A 136 -8.49 0.08 10.18
CA LYS A 136 -7.13 -0.49 10.09
C LYS A 136 -6.88 -1.65 11.06
N ARG A 137 -7.54 -1.64 12.25
CA ARG A 137 -7.45 -2.76 13.21
C ARG A 137 -8.05 -4.05 12.65
N ALA A 138 -9.18 -3.95 11.93
CA ALA A 138 -9.76 -5.12 11.25
C ALA A 138 -8.78 -5.68 10.22
N VAL A 139 -8.15 -4.82 9.40
CA VAL A 139 -7.13 -5.25 8.43
C VAL A 139 -6.01 -6.02 9.09
N PHE A 140 -5.42 -5.51 10.17
CA PHE A 140 -4.30 -6.17 10.84
C PHE A 140 -4.70 -7.51 11.49
N ARG A 141 -5.92 -7.62 12.03
CA ARG A 141 -6.47 -8.90 12.51
C ARG A 141 -6.61 -9.91 11.37
N GLN A 142 -7.14 -9.49 10.22
CA GLN A 142 -7.27 -10.36 9.06
C GLN A 142 -5.92 -10.77 8.49
N LEU A 143 -4.96 -9.86 8.44
CA LEU A 143 -3.59 -10.17 8.04
C LEU A 143 -2.97 -11.24 8.96
N ARG A 144 -3.17 -11.12 10.29
CA ARG A 144 -2.73 -12.15 11.26
C ARG A 144 -3.39 -13.51 11.00
N ARG A 145 -4.67 -13.52 10.62
CA ARG A 145 -5.41 -14.74 10.29
C ARG A 145 -4.86 -15.44 9.06
N VAL A 146 -4.72 -14.70 7.94
CA VAL A 146 -4.38 -15.31 6.64
C VAL A 146 -2.90 -15.64 6.47
N LEU A 147 -2.00 -14.95 7.17
CA LEU A 147 -0.57 -15.23 7.11
C LEU A 147 -0.26 -16.60 7.73
N LYS A 148 0.61 -17.36 7.10
CA LYS A 148 1.25 -18.54 7.71
C LYS A 148 2.11 -18.10 8.91
N PRO A 149 2.38 -18.99 9.89
CA PRO A 149 3.49 -18.79 10.82
C PRO A 149 4.78 -18.49 10.07
N GLY A 150 5.49 -17.41 10.45
CA GLY A 150 6.64 -16.90 9.71
C GLY A 150 6.32 -16.07 8.45
N GLY A 151 5.06 -15.98 8.04
CA GLY A 151 4.61 -15.14 6.93
C GLY A 151 4.73 -13.65 7.23
N ALA A 152 4.88 -12.82 6.21
CA ALA A 152 5.21 -11.42 6.35
C ALA A 152 4.22 -10.48 5.66
N ILE A 153 3.99 -9.33 6.28
CA ILE A 153 3.37 -8.15 5.67
C ILE A 153 4.48 -7.25 5.14
N VAL A 154 4.32 -6.76 3.92
CA VAL A 154 5.11 -5.66 3.35
C VAL A 154 4.16 -4.53 2.97
N CYS A 155 4.34 -3.36 3.53
CA CYS A 155 3.47 -2.21 3.28
C CYS A 155 4.27 -0.97 2.91
N LEU A 156 3.75 -0.23 1.91
CA LEU A 156 4.20 1.11 1.52
C LEU A 156 3.00 2.05 1.59
N THR A 157 3.10 3.12 2.37
CA THR A 157 2.01 4.11 2.60
C THR A 157 2.59 5.51 2.75
N PRO A 158 1.81 6.59 2.59
CA PRO A 158 2.22 7.93 2.97
C PRO A 158 2.57 8.03 4.46
N ASN A 159 3.52 8.91 4.79
CA ASN A 159 3.97 9.14 6.16
C ASN A 159 3.25 10.35 6.77
N ALA A 160 2.38 10.12 7.75
CA ALA A 160 1.70 11.21 8.49
C ALA A 160 2.66 12.18 9.19
N GLY A 161 3.87 11.71 9.56
CA GLY A 161 4.89 12.54 10.19
C GLY A 161 5.61 13.50 9.23
N PHE A 162 5.40 13.40 7.93
CA PHE A 162 6.04 14.26 6.93
C PHE A 162 5.63 15.73 7.13
N CYS A 163 6.60 16.64 7.16
CA CYS A 163 6.37 18.06 7.43
C CYS A 163 5.38 18.70 6.46
N TRP A 164 5.32 18.25 5.22
CA TRP A 164 4.34 18.69 4.23
C TRP A 164 2.91 18.46 4.74
N TYR A 165 2.55 17.23 5.09
CA TYR A 165 1.19 16.89 5.53
C TYR A 165 0.85 17.47 6.88
N ARG A 166 1.84 17.56 7.78
CA ARG A 166 1.63 17.97 9.16
C ARG A 166 1.55 19.47 9.36
N ARG A 167 2.29 20.26 8.58
CA ARG A 167 2.46 21.70 8.79
C ARG A 167 2.25 22.53 7.54
N LEU A 168 2.94 22.22 6.44
CA LEU A 168 3.00 23.10 5.28
C LEU A 168 1.70 23.12 4.49
N ALA A 169 1.15 21.96 4.15
CA ALA A 169 -0.10 21.88 3.40
C ALA A 169 -1.30 22.48 4.15
N PRO A 170 -1.52 22.20 5.46
CA PRO A 170 -2.55 22.87 6.23
C PRO A 170 -2.36 24.40 6.32
N TRP A 171 -1.11 24.85 6.50
CA TRP A 171 -0.81 26.28 6.59
C TRP A 171 -1.16 27.08 5.34
N ILE A 172 -1.00 26.49 4.16
CA ILE A 172 -1.36 27.10 2.87
C ILE A 172 -2.77 26.72 2.40
N GLY A 173 -3.55 25.99 3.24
CA GLY A 173 -4.90 25.51 2.87
C GLY A 173 -4.91 24.47 1.75
N TRP A 174 -3.82 23.73 1.55
CA TRP A 174 -3.72 22.71 0.50
C TRP A 174 -4.27 21.37 0.98
N PRO A 175 -5.35 20.85 0.39
CA PRO A 175 -5.88 19.53 0.76
C PRO A 175 -4.89 18.45 0.30
N TRP A 176 -4.43 17.64 1.25
CA TRP A 176 -3.54 16.50 0.99
C TRP A 176 -4.30 15.17 0.87
N GLN A 177 -5.54 15.15 1.35
CA GLN A 177 -6.42 13.98 1.28
C GLN A 177 -7.05 13.88 -0.11
N ILE A 178 -7.21 12.66 -0.60
CA ILE A 178 -7.99 12.36 -1.80
C ILE A 178 -9.44 12.12 -1.41
N LEU A 179 -9.63 11.29 -0.39
CA LEU A 179 -10.91 10.99 0.23
C LEU A 179 -10.98 11.68 1.58
N SER A 180 -12.14 12.15 1.97
CA SER A 180 -12.32 12.80 3.28
C SER A 180 -12.02 11.87 4.46
N SER A 181 -12.09 10.55 4.24
CA SER A 181 -11.78 9.50 5.22
C SER A 181 -10.31 9.10 5.25
N ASP A 182 -9.45 9.66 4.39
CA ASP A 182 -8.04 9.29 4.34
C ASP A 182 -7.32 9.60 5.64
N GLU A 183 -6.65 8.61 6.17
CA GLU A 183 -5.86 8.71 7.38
C GLU A 183 -4.48 8.11 7.17
N PHE A 184 -3.46 8.96 7.06
CA PHE A 184 -2.08 8.51 6.94
C PHE A 184 -1.56 7.95 8.26
N LEU A 185 -0.58 7.05 8.17
CA LEU A 185 0.04 6.42 9.32
C LEU A 185 1.41 7.03 9.62
N ASP A 186 1.73 7.13 10.90
CA ASP A 186 3.07 7.36 11.39
C ASP A 186 3.68 6.07 11.99
N ALA A 187 4.95 6.15 12.37
CA ALA A 187 5.65 5.01 12.94
C ALA A 187 5.03 4.52 14.26
N ALA A 188 4.50 5.41 15.08
CA ALA A 188 3.89 5.06 16.36
C ALA A 188 2.60 4.26 16.14
N LYS A 189 1.76 4.70 15.20
CA LYS A 189 0.51 4.00 14.85
C LYS A 189 0.79 2.63 14.23
N VAL A 190 1.82 2.50 13.36
CA VAL A 190 2.22 1.19 12.82
C VAL A 190 2.66 0.24 13.94
N ARG A 191 3.54 0.69 14.86
CA ARG A 191 3.98 -0.12 15.99
C ARG A 191 2.81 -0.60 16.85
N ARG A 192 1.86 0.29 17.15
CA ARG A 192 0.67 -0.05 17.92
C ARG A 192 -0.20 -1.08 17.21
N LEU A 193 -0.50 -0.88 15.92
CA LEU A 193 -1.35 -1.81 15.15
C LEU A 193 -0.71 -3.20 15.02
N THR A 194 0.60 -3.28 14.79
CA THR A 194 1.32 -4.56 14.75
C THR A 194 1.29 -5.26 16.11
N GLN A 195 1.57 -4.55 17.19
CA GLN A 195 1.54 -5.09 18.55
C GLN A 195 0.15 -5.58 18.95
N GLU A 196 -0.90 -4.76 18.76
CA GLU A 196 -2.30 -5.11 19.06
C GLU A 196 -2.79 -6.35 18.30
N SER A 197 -2.22 -6.61 17.12
CA SER A 197 -2.57 -7.78 16.29
C SER A 197 -1.69 -9.01 16.53
N GLY A 198 -0.71 -8.94 17.43
CA GLY A 198 0.23 -10.05 17.67
C GLY A 198 1.21 -10.28 16.52
N LEU A 199 1.51 -9.25 15.74
CA LEU A 199 2.52 -9.28 14.68
C LEU A 199 3.83 -8.64 15.17
N ALA A 200 4.96 -9.21 14.80
CA ALA A 200 6.27 -8.68 15.13
C ALA A 200 6.74 -7.69 14.05
N LEU A 201 6.96 -6.44 14.40
CA LEU A 201 7.51 -5.44 13.49
C LEU A 201 8.99 -5.71 13.25
N ALA A 202 9.35 -6.25 12.08
CA ALA A 202 10.72 -6.62 11.72
C ALA A 202 11.52 -5.44 11.16
N CYS A 203 10.87 -4.54 10.42
CA CYS A 203 11.53 -3.37 9.82
C CYS A 203 10.53 -2.24 9.65
N LEU A 204 10.97 -1.02 9.92
CA LEU A 204 10.25 0.21 9.59
C LEU A 204 11.26 1.22 9.05
N ASP A 205 10.99 1.75 7.87
CA ASP A 205 11.86 2.70 7.18
C ASP A 205 11.03 3.73 6.42
N TYR A 206 11.68 4.75 5.91
CA TYR A 206 11.05 5.84 5.18
C TYR A 206 11.56 5.90 3.75
N TRP A 207 10.67 6.24 2.80
CA TRP A 207 10.99 6.35 1.39
C TRP A 207 10.54 7.68 0.81
N ARG A 208 11.11 8.06 -0.34
CA ARG A 208 10.72 9.29 -1.01
C ARG A 208 9.33 9.12 -1.61
N PHE A 209 8.38 9.82 -1.06
CA PHE A 209 7.05 9.95 -1.62
C PHE A 209 6.78 11.45 -1.81
N VAL A 210 6.67 11.88 -3.06
CA VAL A 210 6.25 13.23 -3.39
C VAL A 210 4.75 13.19 -3.60
N PRO A 211 3.99 14.03 -2.91
CA PRO A 211 2.55 14.15 -3.16
C PRO A 211 2.30 14.43 -4.64
N ARG A 212 1.12 14.10 -5.10
CA ARG A 212 0.62 14.12 -6.49
C ARG A 212 1.21 15.18 -7.41
N GLY A 213 1.22 14.84 -8.73
CA GLY A 213 1.69 15.69 -9.82
C GLY A 213 0.97 17.02 -10.04
N ASP A 214 -0.08 17.32 -9.25
CA ASP A 214 -0.83 18.57 -9.28
C ASP A 214 -0.12 19.71 -8.51
N LEU A 215 0.93 19.39 -7.75
CA LEU A 215 1.73 20.40 -7.08
C LEU A 215 2.51 21.24 -8.08
N PRO A 216 2.59 22.58 -7.88
CA PRO A 216 3.49 23.42 -8.67
C PRO A 216 4.89 22.81 -8.70
N LYS A 217 5.53 22.77 -9.88
CA LYS A 217 6.85 22.13 -10.06
C LYS A 217 7.88 22.62 -9.04
N ILE A 218 7.87 23.90 -8.69
CA ILE A 218 8.74 24.51 -7.67
C ILE A 218 8.54 23.85 -6.30
N VAL A 219 7.28 23.60 -5.87
CA VAL A 219 6.96 22.93 -4.59
C VAL A 219 7.44 21.48 -4.64
N GLY A 220 7.18 20.77 -5.73
CA GLY A 220 7.65 19.40 -5.94
C GLY A 220 9.17 19.29 -5.90
N TRP A 221 9.90 20.25 -6.45
CA TRP A 221 11.36 20.34 -6.39
C TRP A 221 11.85 20.60 -4.96
N GLY A 222 11.23 21.53 -4.24
CA GLY A 222 11.53 21.82 -2.84
C GLY A 222 11.34 20.58 -1.94
N LEU A 223 10.22 19.87 -2.09
CA LEU A 223 9.97 18.62 -1.37
C LEU A 223 10.97 17.51 -1.72
N THR A 224 11.42 17.47 -2.99
CA THR A 224 12.46 16.53 -3.43
C THR A 224 13.82 16.88 -2.82
N ALA A 225 14.14 18.19 -2.71
CA ALA A 225 15.37 18.66 -2.07
C ALA A 225 15.38 18.33 -0.56
N LEU A 226 14.25 18.46 0.12
CA LEU A 226 14.09 18.08 1.53
C LEU A 226 14.27 16.58 1.77
N ASP A 227 13.96 15.74 0.79
CA ASP A 227 14.14 14.28 0.92
C ASP A 227 15.62 13.88 1.07
N TRP A 228 16.55 14.65 0.48
CA TRP A 228 17.98 14.35 0.54
C TRP A 228 18.55 14.41 1.98
N PRO A 229 18.43 15.52 2.75
CA PRO A 229 18.82 15.52 4.15
C PRO A 229 17.98 14.56 4.99
N GLY A 230 16.69 14.39 4.68
CA GLY A 230 15.83 13.41 5.34
C GLY A 230 16.39 11.98 5.26
N LYS A 231 16.93 11.60 4.11
CA LYS A 231 17.59 10.31 3.91
C LYS A 231 18.93 10.24 4.66
N TRP A 232 19.80 11.25 4.49
CA TRP A 232 21.15 11.25 5.03
C TRP A 232 21.16 11.26 6.56
N PHE A 233 20.32 12.10 7.15
CA PHE A 233 20.22 12.24 8.61
C PHE A 233 19.10 11.40 9.24
N ARG A 234 18.44 10.52 8.45
CA ARG A 234 17.31 9.68 8.88
C ARG A 234 16.15 10.46 9.52
N LEU A 235 15.90 11.67 9.05
CA LEU A 235 14.84 12.54 9.55
C LEU A 235 13.47 12.12 8.97
N ALA A 236 12.70 11.39 9.75
CA ALA A 236 11.37 10.90 9.37
C ALA A 236 10.43 12.02 8.90
N GLY A 237 10.52 13.20 9.53
CA GLY A 237 9.71 14.38 9.20
C GLY A 237 9.98 14.97 7.81
N LEU A 238 11.07 14.62 7.16
CA LEU A 238 11.43 15.06 5.79
C LEU A 238 11.15 13.99 4.73
N ARG A 239 10.62 12.84 5.10
CA ARG A 239 10.35 11.70 4.21
C ARG A 239 8.85 11.51 4.02
N GLY A 240 8.37 11.63 2.78
CA GLY A 240 6.94 11.62 2.46
C GLY A 240 6.27 10.25 2.55
N GLY A 241 7.02 9.16 2.47
CA GLY A 241 6.51 7.81 2.56
C GLY A 241 7.09 7.00 3.70
N LEU A 242 6.31 6.08 4.22
CA LEU A 242 6.67 5.10 5.24
C LEU A 242 6.51 3.70 4.65
N CYS A 243 7.45 2.80 4.94
CA CYS A 243 7.35 1.40 4.58
C CYS A 243 7.74 0.52 5.76
N PHE A 244 7.10 -0.65 5.87
CA PHE A 244 7.42 -1.57 6.94
C PHE A 244 7.27 -3.04 6.52
N LYS A 245 7.95 -3.90 7.26
CA LYS A 245 7.77 -5.35 7.26
C LYS A 245 7.36 -5.78 8.67
N ALA A 246 6.26 -6.51 8.77
CA ALA A 246 5.85 -7.18 10.00
C ALA A 246 5.68 -8.67 9.73
N VAL A 247 5.92 -9.52 10.72
CA VAL A 247 5.94 -10.98 10.56
C VAL A 247 4.97 -11.59 11.56
N ARG A 248 4.21 -12.58 11.13
CA ARG A 248 3.48 -13.45 12.05
C ARG A 248 4.50 -14.33 12.78
N PRO A 249 4.65 -14.25 14.10
CA PRO A 249 5.55 -15.13 14.83
C PRO A 249 5.22 -16.59 14.53
N LYS A 250 6.22 -17.46 14.56
CA LYS A 250 6.02 -18.92 14.57
C LYS A 250 5.42 -19.31 15.91
N ASP A 251 4.56 -20.29 15.91
CA ASP A 251 4.09 -20.85 17.16
C ASP A 251 5.24 -21.63 17.83
N PRO A 252 5.39 -21.57 19.17
CA PRO A 252 6.51 -22.26 19.86
C PRO A 252 6.58 -23.77 19.60
N ALA A 253 5.50 -24.38 19.10
CA ALA A 253 5.43 -25.78 18.73
C ALA A 253 5.98 -26.10 17.33
N ASP A 254 6.36 -25.06 16.54
CA ASP A 254 6.87 -25.20 15.17
C ASP A 254 8.42 -25.12 15.10
N GLU A 255 9.10 -25.03 16.27
CA GLU A 255 10.57 -25.14 16.45
C GLU A 255 10.96 -26.55 16.90
#